data_78663ce8b4e2665239d0de7566dd807a
#
_entry.id   78663ce8b4e2665239d0de7566dd807a
#
_cell.length_a   1.000
_cell.length_b   1.000
_cell.length_c   1.000
_cell.angle_alpha   90.00
_cell.angle_beta   90.00
_cell.angle_gamma   90.00
#
_symmetry.space_group_name_H-M   'P 1'
#
loop_
_entity.id
_entity.type
_entity.pdbx_description
1 polymer ?
#
loop_
_entity_poly.entity_id
_entity_poly.type
_entity_poly.pdbx_seq_one_letter_code
_entity_poly.pdbx_strand_id
1 'polypeptide(L)'
;MANAAKRVLVLNGPNLNLLGEREPEIYGTATLADHVAAATSQAAELGLHLENMQSNSSAEIVNTIHSARGVYDAIIINPGAFTHYAWSIHDALAAFSGPVVEVHLSNPSTREVWRHESVIAPVASGTIAGFGGSSYVLDRKSTRLNSSHT
;
A
#
# COMPACT_ATOMS: atom_id res chain seq x y z
N MET A 1 30.12 2.01 -9.79
CA MET A 1 29.08 2.97 -9.37
C MET A 1 28.17 2.34 -8.35
N ALA A 2 27.91 3.06 -7.28
CA ALA A 2 26.92 2.61 -6.33
C ALA A 2 25.54 2.62 -6.99
N ASN A 3 24.79 1.56 -6.81
CA ASN A 3 23.42 1.51 -7.27
C ASN A 3 22.54 2.46 -6.44
N ALA A 4 21.69 3.20 -7.10
CA ALA A 4 20.71 4.00 -6.39
C ALA A 4 19.77 3.07 -5.62
N ALA A 5 19.31 3.50 -4.45
CA ALA A 5 18.30 2.75 -3.69
C ALA A 5 17.02 2.61 -4.53
N LYS A 6 16.39 1.45 -4.44
CA LYS A 6 15.06 1.25 -5.04
C LYS A 6 14.07 2.18 -4.35
N ARG A 7 13.17 2.77 -5.15
CA ARG A 7 12.18 3.71 -4.67
C ARG A 7 10.81 3.04 -4.61
N VAL A 8 10.22 3.09 -3.43
CA VAL A 8 8.90 2.48 -3.18
C VAL A 8 7.92 3.59 -2.79
N LEU A 9 6.79 3.65 -3.48
CA LEU A 9 5.70 4.57 -3.14
C LEU A 9 4.65 3.83 -2.33
N VAL A 10 4.33 4.37 -1.15
CA VAL A 10 3.24 3.87 -0.32
C VAL A 10 2.04 4.79 -0.50
N LEU A 11 0.93 4.23 -0.99
CA LEU A 11 -0.32 4.94 -1.19
C LEU A 11 -1.33 4.50 -0.15
N ASN A 12 -1.94 5.47 0.52
CA ASN A 12 -2.93 5.21 1.57
C ASN A 12 -4.25 5.89 1.19
N GLY A 13 -5.32 5.13 1.21
CA GLY A 13 -6.66 5.55 0.80
C GLY A 13 -7.47 6.23 1.89
N PRO A 14 -8.80 6.24 1.73
CA PRO A 14 -9.69 7.06 2.54
C PRO A 14 -9.72 6.59 3.99
N ASN A 15 -9.88 7.57 4.87
CA ASN A 15 -10.02 7.42 6.31
C ASN A 15 -8.76 6.93 7.04
N LEU A 16 -7.67 6.62 6.33
CA LEU A 16 -6.42 6.20 6.97
C LEU A 16 -5.76 7.36 7.73
N ASN A 17 -6.11 8.58 7.40
CA ASN A 17 -5.70 9.75 8.19
C ASN A 17 -6.31 9.76 9.61
N LEU A 18 -7.36 8.95 9.85
CA LEU A 18 -8.02 8.83 11.15
C LEU A 18 -7.55 7.62 11.96
N LEU A 19 -6.52 6.91 11.50
CA LEU A 19 -5.96 5.79 12.27
C LEU A 19 -5.52 6.27 13.65
N GLY A 20 -5.79 5.44 14.66
CA GLY A 20 -5.56 5.77 16.07
C GLY A 20 -6.79 6.36 16.75
N GLU A 21 -7.71 6.95 15.99
CA GLU A 21 -8.93 7.56 16.50
C GLU A 21 -10.18 6.77 16.11
N ARG A 22 -10.15 6.11 14.95
CA ARG A 22 -11.30 5.41 14.38
C ARG A 22 -11.21 3.91 14.66
N GLU A 23 -12.25 3.35 15.25
CA GLU A 23 -12.43 1.91 15.49
C GLU A 23 -11.15 1.24 15.99
N PRO A 24 -10.58 1.67 17.15
CA PRO A 24 -9.30 1.14 17.62
C PRO A 24 -9.33 -0.37 17.89
N GLU A 25 -10.49 -0.94 18.16
CA GLU A 25 -10.66 -2.38 18.35
C GLU A 25 -10.41 -3.17 17.05
N ILE A 26 -10.49 -2.52 15.89
CA ILE A 26 -10.26 -3.14 14.57
C ILE A 26 -8.86 -2.79 14.06
N TYR A 27 -8.48 -1.52 14.15
CA TYR A 27 -7.28 -0.98 13.51
C TYR A 27 -6.14 -0.72 14.47
N GLY A 28 -6.37 -0.82 15.79
CA GLY A 28 -5.40 -0.47 16.81
C GLY A 28 -5.34 1.04 17.08
N THR A 29 -4.42 1.44 17.96
CA THR A 29 -4.29 2.84 18.40
C THR A 29 -3.15 3.59 17.70
N ALA A 30 -2.30 2.91 16.93
CA ALA A 30 -1.23 3.56 16.19
C ALA A 30 -1.81 4.42 15.07
N THR A 31 -1.17 5.56 14.83
CA THR A 31 -1.55 6.48 13.75
C THR A 31 -0.96 6.03 12.42
N LEU A 32 -1.43 6.60 11.32
CA LEU A 32 -0.81 6.37 10.01
C LEU A 32 0.67 6.78 10.05
N ALA A 33 0.99 7.91 10.66
CA ALA A 33 2.37 8.38 10.79
C ALA A 33 3.25 7.36 11.52
N ASP A 34 2.73 6.70 12.56
CA ASP A 34 3.44 5.65 13.28
C ASP A 34 3.75 4.47 12.37
N HIS A 35 2.79 4.01 11.59
CA HIS A 35 2.98 2.90 10.66
C HIS A 35 3.97 3.26 9.55
N VAL A 36 3.86 4.45 9.00
CA VAL A 36 4.77 4.93 7.95
C VAL A 36 6.20 5.08 8.48
N ALA A 37 6.36 5.60 9.70
CA ALA A 37 7.69 5.75 10.31
C ALA A 37 8.36 4.38 10.50
N ALA A 38 7.63 3.39 11.00
CA ALA A 38 8.16 2.04 11.18
C ALA A 38 8.54 1.41 9.83
N ALA A 39 7.68 1.54 8.81
CA ALA A 39 7.95 1.02 7.48
C ALA A 39 9.15 1.71 6.82
N THR A 40 9.27 3.03 6.98
CA THR A 40 10.38 3.80 6.43
C THR A 40 11.70 3.39 7.04
N SER A 41 11.74 3.21 8.38
CA SER A 41 12.93 2.78 9.09
C SER A 41 13.40 1.41 8.61
N GLN A 42 12.49 0.45 8.49
CA GLN A 42 12.84 -0.88 8.01
C GLN A 42 13.21 -0.90 6.52
N ALA A 43 12.57 -0.05 5.72
CA ALA A 43 12.94 0.10 4.31
C ALA A 43 14.39 0.55 4.17
N ALA A 44 14.81 1.51 5.00
CA ALA A 44 16.20 1.99 4.99
C ALA A 44 17.18 0.87 5.30
N GLU A 45 16.87 0.00 6.25
CA GLU A 45 17.69 -1.17 6.59
C GLU A 45 17.85 -2.14 5.41
N LEU A 46 16.85 -2.19 4.53
CA LEU A 46 16.84 -3.04 3.35
C LEU A 46 17.40 -2.35 2.10
N GLY A 47 17.87 -1.12 2.23
CA GLY A 47 18.35 -0.35 1.09
C GLY A 47 17.26 0.20 0.20
N LEU A 48 16.05 0.38 0.74
CA LEU A 48 14.92 0.94 0.01
C LEU A 48 14.65 2.37 0.45
N HIS A 49 14.28 3.22 -0.50
CA HIS A 49 13.80 4.57 -0.23
C HIS A 49 12.28 4.59 -0.34
N LEU A 50 11.60 4.91 0.74
CA LEU A 50 10.15 4.85 0.82
C LEU A 50 9.56 6.26 0.93
N GLU A 51 8.60 6.57 0.08
CA GLU A 51 7.82 7.79 0.14
C GLU A 51 6.34 7.43 0.34
N ASN A 52 5.61 8.30 1.01
CA ASN A 52 4.24 8.05 1.43
C ASN A 52 3.31 9.18 0.99
N MET A 53 2.08 8.78 0.63
CA MET A 53 1.00 9.72 0.31
C MET A 53 -0.31 9.15 0.86
N GLN A 54 -1.19 10.02 1.35
CA GLN A 54 -2.53 9.64 1.79
C GLN A 54 -3.55 10.56 1.13
N SER A 55 -4.66 10.01 0.68
CA SER A 55 -5.76 10.80 0.13
C SER A 55 -7.09 10.09 0.30
N ASN A 56 -8.12 10.90 0.50
CA ASN A 56 -9.52 10.46 0.50
C ASN A 56 -10.13 10.51 -0.91
N SER A 57 -9.38 10.98 -1.89
CA SER A 57 -9.83 11.15 -3.28
C SER A 57 -9.25 10.06 -4.17
N SER A 58 -10.12 9.28 -4.81
CA SER A 58 -9.67 8.27 -5.77
C SER A 58 -9.00 8.92 -6.99
N ALA A 59 -9.46 10.09 -7.42
CA ALA A 59 -8.85 10.82 -8.53
C ALA A 59 -7.41 11.24 -8.21
N GLU A 60 -7.16 11.71 -7.00
CA GLU A 60 -5.81 12.08 -6.57
C GLU A 60 -4.89 10.87 -6.52
N ILE A 61 -5.39 9.72 -6.05
CA ILE A 61 -4.63 8.47 -6.04
C ILE A 61 -4.31 8.03 -7.47
N VAL A 62 -5.26 8.09 -8.38
CA VAL A 62 -5.05 7.78 -9.79
C VAL A 62 -3.94 8.65 -10.39
N ASN A 63 -4.02 9.97 -10.17
CA ASN A 63 -3.03 10.90 -10.69
C ASN A 63 -1.64 10.64 -10.10
N THR A 64 -1.57 10.27 -8.83
CA THR A 64 -0.31 9.93 -8.17
C THR A 64 0.29 8.65 -8.77
N ILE A 65 -0.53 7.64 -9.06
CA ILE A 65 -0.06 6.42 -9.73
C ILE A 65 0.49 6.74 -11.12
N HIS A 66 -0.19 7.60 -11.88
CA HIS A 66 0.30 8.02 -13.20
C HIS A 66 1.67 8.70 -13.09
N SER A 67 1.85 9.55 -12.09
CA SER A 67 3.12 10.26 -11.85
C SER A 67 4.23 9.32 -11.36
N ALA A 68 3.87 8.19 -10.79
CA ALA A 68 4.84 7.21 -10.28
C ALA A 68 5.53 6.42 -11.41
N ARG A 69 4.95 6.40 -12.59
CA ARG A 69 5.49 5.65 -13.73
C ARG A 69 6.85 6.20 -14.12
N GLY A 70 7.85 5.32 -14.17
CA GLY A 70 9.22 5.70 -14.47
C GLY A 70 9.96 6.41 -13.34
N VAL A 71 9.32 6.61 -12.20
CA VAL A 71 9.90 7.29 -11.03
C VAL A 71 10.09 6.33 -9.85
N TYR A 72 9.11 5.47 -9.61
CA TYR A 72 9.16 4.48 -8.53
C TYR A 72 9.30 3.08 -9.10
N ASP A 73 10.00 2.24 -8.36
CA ASP A 73 10.24 0.84 -8.74
C ASP A 73 9.09 -0.06 -8.32
N ALA A 74 8.36 0.31 -7.28
CA ALA A 74 7.25 -0.49 -6.75
C ALA A 74 6.23 0.42 -6.06
N ILE A 75 5.01 -0.10 -5.92
CA ILE A 75 3.93 0.54 -5.18
C ILE A 75 3.41 -0.43 -4.13
N ILE A 76 3.28 0.07 -2.89
CA ILE A 76 2.52 -0.58 -1.83
C ILE A 76 1.27 0.27 -1.65
N ILE A 77 0.10 -0.34 -1.76
CA ILE A 77 -1.15 0.40 -1.66
C ILE A 77 -2.07 -0.19 -0.59
N ASN A 78 -2.49 0.67 0.33
CA ASN A 78 -3.60 0.39 1.23
C ASN A 78 -4.78 1.23 0.73
N PRO A 79 -5.63 0.67 -0.14
CA PRO A 79 -6.69 1.46 -0.77
C PRO A 79 -7.87 1.74 0.15
N GLY A 80 -7.89 1.16 1.36
CA GLY A 80 -9.05 1.27 2.23
C GLY A 80 -10.30 0.73 1.54
N ALA A 81 -11.42 1.38 1.73
CA ALA A 81 -12.68 0.97 1.11
C ALA A 81 -12.66 1.07 -0.43
N PHE A 82 -11.75 1.83 -1.02
CA PHE A 82 -11.64 1.89 -2.49
C PHE A 82 -11.34 0.52 -3.11
N THR A 83 -10.74 -0.40 -2.36
CA THR A 83 -10.44 -1.74 -2.86
C THR A 83 -11.68 -2.49 -3.33
N HIS A 84 -12.85 -2.10 -2.83
CA HIS A 84 -14.10 -2.82 -3.11
C HIS A 84 -14.85 -2.30 -4.34
N TYR A 85 -14.49 -1.11 -4.85
CA TYR A 85 -15.27 -0.51 -5.95
C TYR A 85 -14.49 0.44 -6.87
N ALA A 86 -13.27 0.80 -6.57
CA ALA A 86 -12.56 1.84 -7.35
C ALA A 86 -11.84 1.25 -8.57
N TRP A 87 -12.59 0.96 -9.61
CA TRP A 87 -12.06 0.45 -10.88
C TRP A 87 -11.07 1.42 -11.52
N SER A 88 -11.21 2.73 -11.28
CA SER A 88 -10.25 3.72 -11.77
C SER A 88 -8.85 3.50 -11.21
N ILE A 89 -8.76 3.11 -9.94
CA ILE A 89 -7.47 2.78 -9.32
C ILE A 89 -6.93 1.47 -9.88
N HIS A 90 -7.80 0.47 -10.08
CA HIS A 90 -7.44 -0.78 -10.74
C HIS A 90 -6.75 -0.50 -12.08
N ASP A 91 -7.39 0.30 -12.93
CA ASP A 91 -6.86 0.59 -14.26
C ASP A 91 -5.55 1.38 -14.21
N ALA A 92 -5.43 2.32 -13.28
CA ALA A 92 -4.19 3.08 -13.09
C ALA A 92 -3.03 2.16 -12.69
N LEU A 93 -3.28 1.23 -11.75
CA LEU A 93 -2.26 0.27 -11.32
C LEU A 93 -1.89 -0.70 -12.44
N ALA A 94 -2.84 -1.08 -13.28
CA ALA A 94 -2.55 -1.94 -14.44
C ALA A 94 -1.56 -1.29 -15.41
N ALA A 95 -1.50 0.03 -15.45
CA ALA A 95 -0.56 0.79 -16.28
C ALA A 95 0.81 0.99 -15.64
N PHE A 96 0.97 0.61 -14.37
CA PHE A 96 2.25 0.69 -13.66
C PHE A 96 3.04 -0.60 -13.93
N SER A 97 4.31 -0.47 -14.33
CA SER A 97 5.10 -1.64 -14.78
C SER A 97 5.80 -2.41 -13.66
N GLY A 98 5.96 -1.81 -12.49
CA GLY A 98 6.62 -2.46 -11.35
C GLY A 98 5.69 -3.30 -10.49
N PRO A 99 6.22 -3.97 -9.45
CA PRO A 99 5.39 -4.71 -8.50
C PRO A 99 4.41 -3.78 -7.77
N VAL A 100 3.20 -4.31 -7.55
CA VAL A 100 2.16 -3.65 -6.76
C VAL A 100 1.70 -4.62 -5.69
N VAL A 101 1.75 -4.22 -4.43
CA VAL A 101 1.29 -5.04 -3.32
C VAL A 101 0.16 -4.32 -2.61
N GLU A 102 -0.99 -4.98 -2.50
CA GLU A 102 -2.13 -4.47 -1.75
C GLU A 102 -2.01 -4.84 -0.29
N VAL A 103 -2.22 -3.88 0.62
CA VAL A 103 -2.15 -4.11 2.06
C VAL A 103 -3.44 -3.64 2.73
N HIS A 104 -3.84 -4.40 3.74
CA HIS A 104 -4.94 -4.04 4.64
C HIS A 104 -4.53 -4.34 6.07
N LEU A 105 -4.81 -3.41 7.00
CA LEU A 105 -4.49 -3.60 8.42
C LEU A 105 -5.43 -4.62 9.06
N SER A 106 -6.71 -4.59 8.72
CA SER A 106 -7.69 -5.58 9.16
C SER A 106 -7.76 -6.74 8.17
N ASN A 107 -8.43 -7.82 8.57
CA ASN A 107 -8.76 -8.90 7.65
C ASN A 107 -10.16 -8.65 7.06
N PRO A 108 -10.28 -8.21 5.81
CA PRO A 108 -11.59 -7.90 5.22
C PRO A 108 -12.54 -9.10 5.19
N SER A 109 -12.00 -10.33 5.13
CA SER A 109 -12.80 -11.56 5.08
C SER A 109 -13.59 -11.82 6.37
N THR A 110 -13.20 -11.21 7.48
CA THR A 110 -13.90 -11.37 8.77
C THR A 110 -14.89 -10.23 9.05
N ARG A 111 -15.06 -9.32 8.10
CA ARG A 111 -15.92 -8.15 8.23
C ARG A 111 -17.16 -8.30 7.35
N GLU A 112 -17.84 -7.20 7.04
CA GLU A 112 -19.07 -7.22 6.23
C GLU A 112 -18.82 -7.87 4.85
N VAL A 113 -19.83 -8.54 4.30
CA VAL A 113 -19.71 -9.30 3.04
C VAL A 113 -19.16 -8.44 1.90
N TRP A 114 -19.56 -7.15 1.81
CA TRP A 114 -19.10 -6.27 0.74
C TRP A 114 -17.59 -5.99 0.82
N ARG A 115 -16.93 -6.28 1.94
CA ARG A 115 -15.49 -6.13 2.14
C ARG A 115 -14.69 -7.36 1.69
N HIS A 116 -15.36 -8.44 1.27
CA HIS A 116 -14.68 -9.67 0.91
C HIS A 116 -14.00 -9.61 -0.46
N GLU A 117 -14.46 -8.74 -1.35
CA GLU A 117 -13.92 -8.64 -2.70
C GLU A 117 -13.01 -7.41 -2.86
N SER A 118 -11.96 -7.57 -3.67
CA SER A 118 -11.06 -6.49 -4.05
C SER A 118 -10.99 -6.38 -5.56
N VAL A 119 -11.22 -5.17 -6.07
CA VAL A 119 -11.00 -4.87 -7.49
C VAL A 119 -9.52 -4.56 -7.75
N ILE A 120 -8.72 -4.39 -6.71
CA ILE A 120 -7.29 -4.11 -6.78
C ILE A 120 -6.47 -5.41 -6.87
N ALA A 121 -6.88 -6.44 -6.14
CA ALA A 121 -6.17 -7.72 -6.09
C ALA A 121 -5.82 -8.29 -7.47
N PRO A 122 -6.69 -8.24 -8.50
CA PRO A 122 -6.34 -8.79 -9.82
C PRO A 122 -5.15 -8.13 -10.50
N VAL A 123 -4.83 -6.88 -10.18
CA VAL A 123 -3.68 -6.16 -10.75
C VAL A 123 -2.50 -6.07 -9.80
N ALA A 124 -2.65 -6.58 -8.58
CA ALA A 124 -1.57 -6.62 -7.61
C ALA A 124 -0.73 -7.87 -7.77
N SER A 125 0.57 -7.76 -7.45
CA SER A 125 1.48 -8.90 -7.39
C SER A 125 1.17 -9.80 -6.20
N GLY A 126 0.58 -9.25 -5.15
CA GLY A 126 0.17 -9.97 -3.96
C GLY A 126 -0.66 -9.10 -3.03
N THR A 127 -1.30 -9.74 -2.04
CA THR A 127 -2.12 -9.06 -1.05
C THR A 127 -1.75 -9.56 0.34
N ILE A 128 -1.57 -8.64 1.30
CA ILE A 128 -1.31 -8.94 2.70
C ILE A 128 -2.33 -8.22 3.55
N ALA A 129 -3.02 -8.96 4.42
CA ALA A 129 -4.11 -8.41 5.22
C ALA A 129 -4.17 -9.08 6.60
N GLY A 130 -4.70 -8.38 7.59
CA GLY A 130 -5.04 -8.96 8.88
C GLY A 130 -3.91 -8.97 9.91
N PHE A 131 -2.75 -8.38 9.61
CA PHE A 131 -1.59 -8.37 10.50
C PHE A 131 -1.32 -7.01 11.13
N GLY A 132 -2.31 -6.09 11.11
CA GLY A 132 -2.12 -4.75 11.63
C GLY A 132 -0.98 -4.03 10.95
N GLY A 133 -0.20 -3.27 11.70
CA GLY A 133 0.95 -2.53 11.17
C GLY A 133 2.02 -3.42 10.53
N SER A 134 2.09 -4.69 10.93
CA SER A 134 3.03 -5.64 10.34
C SER A 134 2.75 -5.92 8.86
N SER A 135 1.53 -5.65 8.38
CA SER A 135 1.20 -5.83 6.96
C SER A 135 2.08 -4.97 6.06
N TYR A 136 2.39 -3.73 6.44
CA TYR A 136 3.29 -2.86 5.68
C TYR A 136 4.71 -3.42 5.61
N VAL A 137 5.19 -3.98 6.71
CA VAL A 137 6.53 -4.56 6.79
C VAL A 137 6.64 -5.80 5.90
N LEU A 138 5.64 -6.67 5.94
CA LEU A 138 5.60 -7.88 5.12
C LEU A 138 5.52 -7.54 3.63
N ASP A 139 4.72 -6.56 3.26
CA ASP A 139 4.60 -6.07 1.90
C ASP A 139 5.93 -5.60 1.35
N ARG A 140 6.65 -4.81 2.13
CA ARG A 140 7.94 -4.27 1.71
C ARG A 140 8.94 -5.38 1.45
N LYS A 141 8.98 -6.40 2.29
CA LYS A 141 9.86 -7.56 2.10
C LYS A 141 9.49 -8.32 0.83
N SER A 142 8.20 -8.52 0.58
CA SER A 142 7.71 -9.16 -0.64
C SER A 142 8.08 -8.36 -1.88
N THR A 143 7.93 -7.05 -1.84
CA THR A 143 8.30 -6.15 -2.92
C THR A 143 9.79 -6.24 -3.22
N ARG A 144 10.63 -6.29 -2.19
CA ARG A 144 12.07 -6.43 -2.35
C ARG A 144 12.43 -7.76 -2.99
N LEU A 145 11.83 -8.85 -2.55
CA LEU A 145 12.07 -10.18 -3.11
C LEU A 145 11.68 -10.21 -4.58
N ASN A 146 10.53 -9.68 -4.93
CA ASN A 146 10.08 -9.60 -6.31
C ASN A 146 11.06 -8.78 -7.16
N SER A 147 11.55 -7.67 -6.64
CA SER A 147 12.54 -6.84 -7.35
C SER A 147 13.87 -7.57 -7.56
N SER A 148 14.28 -8.45 -6.66
CA SER A 148 15.52 -9.19 -6.78
C SER A 148 15.45 -10.36 -7.75
N HIS A 149 14.26 -10.80 -8.12
CA HIS A 149 14.04 -11.91 -9.05
C HIS A 149 13.80 -11.46 -10.49
N THR A 150 13.68 -10.19 -10.71
CA THR A 150 13.55 -9.61 -12.06
C THR A 150 14.92 -9.13 -12.58
#